data_2cb9d865d6671286e32be32448cef05b
#
_entry.id   2cb9d865d6671286e32be32448cef05b
#
_cell.length_a   1.000
_cell.length_b   1.000
_cell.length_c   1.000
_cell.angle_alpha   90.00
_cell.angle_beta   90.00
_cell.angle_gamma   90.00
#
_symmetry.space_group_name_H-M   'P 1'
#
loop_
_entity.id
_entity.type
_entity.pdbx_description
1 polymer ?
#
loop_
_entity_poly.entity_id
_entity_poly.type
_entity_poly.pdbx_seq_one_letter_code
_entity_poly.pdbx_strand_id
1 'polypeptide(L)'
;MNLKIKINKWKFSKILFNKQYNFSRLKVTKYLSNALINDAYNTISKWKNYKKTPLIKLNKLSKELNLNNVFYKDESKRFHLKSFKALGGAFAVDKIAKGKKDIIISSATAGNHGRSVAWGAQRLGLKCKIFISQYVAKIEKKR
;
A
#
# COMPACT_ATOMS: atom_id res chain seq x y z
N MET A 1 6.29 10.36 -31.11
CA MET A 1 7.45 9.62 -30.56
C MET A 1 6.99 8.19 -30.33
N ASN A 2 7.35 7.26 -31.23
CA ASN A 2 6.95 5.86 -31.15
C ASN A 2 7.91 5.12 -30.20
N LEU A 3 7.55 4.98 -28.95
CA LEU A 3 8.29 4.10 -28.02
C LEU A 3 7.98 2.64 -28.39
N LYS A 4 8.86 2.00 -29.14
CA LYS A 4 8.87 0.53 -29.30
C LYS A 4 9.48 -0.06 -28.03
N ILE A 5 8.67 -0.39 -27.04
CA ILE A 5 9.12 -1.16 -25.87
C ILE A 5 9.16 -2.63 -26.30
N LYS A 6 10.34 -3.12 -26.66
CA LYS A 6 10.60 -4.54 -26.91
C LYS A 6 10.83 -5.23 -25.56
N ILE A 7 9.80 -5.79 -24.99
CA ILE A 7 9.94 -6.68 -23.83
C ILE A 7 9.92 -8.12 -24.39
N ASN A 8 11.06 -8.79 -24.38
CA ASN A 8 11.33 -10.02 -25.13
C ASN A 8 10.44 -11.25 -24.80
N LYS A 9 9.49 -11.16 -23.88
CA LYS A 9 8.57 -12.25 -23.52
C LYS A 9 7.10 -11.87 -23.39
N TRP A 10 6.74 -10.60 -23.57
CA TRP A 10 5.36 -10.15 -23.38
C TRP A 10 4.83 -9.58 -24.70
N LYS A 11 3.80 -10.21 -25.27
CA LYS A 11 3.05 -9.68 -26.41
C LYS A 11 1.91 -8.82 -25.85
N PHE A 12 1.98 -7.51 -26.09
CA PHE A 12 0.85 -6.61 -25.80
C PHE A 12 -0.08 -6.57 -27.01
N SER A 13 -1.34 -6.85 -26.80
CA SER A 13 -2.36 -6.77 -27.85
C SER A 13 -2.77 -5.32 -28.11
N LYS A 14 -2.68 -4.44 -27.11
CA LYS A 14 -3.10 -3.05 -27.20
C LYS A 14 -2.42 -2.18 -26.13
N ILE A 15 -1.98 -0.99 -26.52
CA ILE A 15 -1.51 0.07 -25.61
C ILE A 15 -2.53 1.21 -25.67
N LEU A 16 -3.09 1.58 -24.52
CA LEU A 16 -3.98 2.71 -24.39
C LEU A 16 -3.23 3.88 -23.74
N PHE A 17 -3.17 5.00 -24.43
CA PHE A 17 -2.63 6.24 -23.88
C PHE A 17 -3.77 7.07 -23.29
N ASN A 18 -3.63 7.52 -22.07
CA ASN A 18 -4.55 8.48 -21.47
C ASN A 18 -4.31 9.87 -22.09
N LYS A 19 -5.08 10.21 -23.13
CA LYS A 19 -4.99 11.53 -23.78
C LYS A 19 -5.46 12.69 -22.90
N GLN A 20 -6.20 12.41 -21.83
CA GLN A 20 -6.72 13.41 -20.90
C GLN A 20 -5.81 13.56 -19.67
N TYR A 21 -4.66 12.88 -19.65
CA TYR A 21 -3.74 12.99 -18.53
C TYR A 21 -3.18 14.41 -18.42
N ASN A 22 -3.62 15.09 -17.39
CA ASN A 22 -3.11 16.41 -17.01
C ASN A 22 -2.61 16.34 -15.58
N PHE A 23 -1.30 16.22 -15.42
CA PHE A 23 -0.68 16.24 -14.09
C PHE A 23 -0.57 17.68 -13.60
N SER A 24 -1.35 18.02 -12.59
CA SER A 24 -1.21 19.28 -11.87
C SER A 24 -0.67 19.03 -10.46
N ARG A 25 0.53 19.49 -10.19
CA ARG A 25 1.14 19.43 -8.85
C ARG A 25 0.27 20.12 -7.81
N LEU A 26 -0.38 21.24 -8.17
CA LEU A 26 -1.29 22.00 -7.29
C LEU A 26 -2.51 21.17 -6.86
N LYS A 27 -3.08 20.36 -7.76
CA LYS A 27 -4.20 19.47 -7.42
C LYS A 27 -3.78 18.37 -6.43
N VAL A 28 -2.58 17.83 -6.56
CA VAL A 28 -2.07 16.80 -5.65
C VAL A 28 -1.80 17.38 -4.26
N THR A 29 -1.16 18.55 -4.17
CA THR A 29 -0.82 19.19 -2.89
C THR A 29 -2.05 19.61 -2.09
N LYS A 30 -3.19 19.85 -2.74
CA LYS A 30 -4.46 20.11 -2.06
C LYS A 30 -4.89 18.92 -1.18
N TYR A 31 -4.64 17.69 -1.62
CA TYR A 31 -5.05 16.47 -0.91
C TYR A 31 -3.91 15.80 -0.13
N LEU A 32 -2.66 16.05 -0.54
CA LEU A 32 -1.45 15.52 0.08
C LEU A 32 -0.54 16.67 0.54
N SER A 33 -1.00 17.41 1.55
CA SER A 33 -0.18 18.48 2.13
C SER A 33 1.03 17.91 2.88
N ASN A 34 2.11 18.69 2.97
CA ASN A 34 3.28 18.31 3.76
C ASN A 34 2.91 18.03 5.23
N ALA A 35 1.92 18.74 5.78
CA ALA A 35 1.45 18.53 7.14
C ALA A 35 0.86 17.11 7.32
N LEU A 36 0.02 16.65 6.39
CA LEU A 36 -0.55 15.30 6.41
C LEU A 36 0.51 14.21 6.24
N ILE A 37 1.48 14.43 5.35
CA ILE A 37 2.59 13.50 5.12
C ILE A 37 3.45 13.40 6.37
N ASN A 38 3.81 14.53 6.99
CA ASN A 38 4.60 14.57 8.22
C ASN A 38 3.86 13.93 9.40
N ASP A 39 2.56 14.16 9.54
CA ASP A 39 1.74 13.52 10.56
C ASP A 39 1.73 12.00 10.41
N ALA A 40 1.53 11.50 9.19
CA ALA A 40 1.60 10.07 8.91
C ALA A 40 3.00 9.50 9.22
N TYR A 41 4.06 10.16 8.77
CA TYR A 41 5.43 9.75 9.01
C TYR A 41 5.75 9.72 10.51
N ASN A 42 5.45 10.78 11.23
CA ASN A 42 5.72 10.92 12.67
C ASN A 42 4.93 9.91 13.51
N THR A 43 3.72 9.57 13.09
CA THR A 43 2.90 8.55 13.75
C THR A 43 3.47 7.16 13.49
N ILE A 44 3.65 6.80 12.22
CA ILE A 44 4.03 5.45 11.80
C ILE A 44 5.47 5.10 12.24
N SER A 45 6.39 6.06 12.17
CA SER A 45 7.79 5.83 12.54
C SER A 45 8.00 5.52 14.03
N LYS A 46 7.04 5.89 14.89
CA LYS A 46 7.04 5.60 16.32
C LYS A 46 6.42 4.25 16.68
N TRP A 47 5.83 3.54 15.73
CA TRP A 47 5.25 2.24 16.02
C TRP A 47 6.31 1.21 16.37
N LYS A 48 6.01 0.36 17.36
CA LYS A 48 6.89 -0.74 17.76
C LYS A 48 7.31 -1.57 16.54
N ASN A 49 8.61 -1.86 16.44
CA ASN A 49 9.21 -2.60 15.34
C ASN A 49 9.15 -1.90 13.95
N TYR A 50 8.93 -0.58 13.92
CA TYR A 50 9.09 0.15 12.67
C TYR A 50 10.53 0.09 12.19
N LYS A 51 10.72 -0.29 10.93
CA LYS A 51 12.00 -0.24 10.22
C LYS A 51 11.78 0.26 8.80
N LYS A 52 12.71 1.02 8.29
CA LYS A 52 12.74 1.35 6.85
C LYS A 52 12.94 0.06 6.07
N THR A 53 12.08 -0.20 5.09
CA THR A 53 12.22 -1.34 4.19
C THR A 53 13.23 -1.04 3.10
N PRO A 54 13.92 -2.05 2.55
CA PRO A 54 14.94 -1.86 1.53
C PRO A 54 14.39 -1.19 0.27
N LEU A 55 15.21 -0.33 -0.35
CA LEU A 55 15.02 0.16 -1.71
C LEU A 55 16.17 -0.38 -2.55
N ILE A 56 15.87 -1.32 -3.43
CA ILE A 56 16.85 -2.09 -4.19
C ILE A 56 16.88 -1.57 -5.62
N LYS A 57 18.05 -1.20 -6.10
CA LYS A 57 18.27 -0.80 -7.50
C LYS A 57 18.41 -2.06 -8.36
N LEU A 58 17.57 -2.19 -9.39
CA LEU A 58 17.54 -3.34 -10.31
C LEU A 58 18.35 -3.01 -11.59
N ASN A 59 19.67 -3.00 -11.47
CA ASN A 59 20.56 -2.58 -12.57
C ASN A 59 20.39 -3.40 -13.85
N LYS A 60 20.26 -4.73 -13.72
CA LYS A 60 20.07 -5.62 -14.87
C LYS A 60 18.77 -5.31 -15.60
N LEU A 61 17.67 -5.18 -14.86
CA LEU A 61 16.37 -4.84 -15.42
C LEU A 61 16.36 -3.44 -16.04
N SER A 62 17.05 -2.47 -15.44
CA SER A 62 17.20 -1.12 -16.00
C SER A 62 17.84 -1.17 -17.40
N LYS A 63 18.93 -1.94 -17.56
CA LYS A 63 19.61 -2.12 -18.84
C LYS A 63 18.71 -2.83 -19.87
N GLU A 64 18.05 -3.92 -19.50
CA GLU A 64 17.17 -4.67 -20.38
C GLU A 64 15.99 -3.83 -20.90
N LEU A 65 15.45 -2.93 -20.05
CA LEU A 65 14.33 -2.05 -20.38
C LEU A 65 14.77 -0.71 -21.00
N ASN A 66 16.08 -0.45 -21.14
CA ASN A 66 16.63 0.83 -21.58
C ASN A 66 16.09 2.02 -20.76
N LEU A 67 16.07 1.87 -19.44
CA LEU A 67 15.67 2.89 -18.47
C LEU A 67 16.86 3.33 -17.64
N ASN A 68 16.90 4.60 -17.22
CA ASN A 68 17.98 5.11 -16.37
C ASN A 68 18.07 4.33 -15.05
N ASN A 69 16.94 4.14 -14.38
CA ASN A 69 16.90 3.42 -13.13
C ASN A 69 15.53 2.73 -12.94
N VAL A 70 15.58 1.49 -12.44
CA VAL A 70 14.42 0.77 -11.92
C VAL A 70 14.70 0.43 -10.46
N PHE A 71 13.80 0.77 -9.57
CA PHE A 71 13.91 0.49 -8.15
C PHE A 71 12.79 -0.44 -7.69
N TYR A 72 13.14 -1.37 -6.82
CA TYR A 72 12.20 -2.23 -6.12
C TYR A 72 12.15 -1.86 -4.64
N LYS A 73 10.99 -1.45 -4.16
CA LYS A 73 10.73 -1.22 -2.73
C LYS A 73 10.27 -2.51 -2.09
N ASP A 74 11.15 -3.16 -1.31
CA ASP A 74 10.88 -4.47 -0.72
C ASP A 74 10.05 -4.35 0.56
N GLU A 75 8.75 -4.47 0.43
CA GLU A 75 7.80 -4.47 1.55
C GLU A 75 7.56 -5.86 2.17
N SER A 76 8.26 -6.90 1.72
CA SER A 76 8.17 -8.25 2.28
C SER A 76 8.54 -8.33 3.77
N LYS A 77 9.32 -7.35 4.24
CA LYS A 77 9.76 -7.23 5.64
C LYS A 77 8.99 -6.17 6.43
N ARG A 78 7.90 -5.63 5.86
CA ARG A 78 7.09 -4.61 6.54
C ARG A 78 6.31 -5.24 7.69
N PHE A 79 6.77 -4.99 8.91
CA PHE A 79 6.27 -5.63 10.12
C PHE A 79 6.15 -7.16 9.91
N HIS A 80 5.29 -7.85 10.65
CA HIS A 80 4.98 -9.26 10.39
C HIS A 80 3.93 -9.47 9.29
N LEU A 81 3.29 -8.38 8.82
CA LEU A 81 2.24 -8.43 7.79
C LEU A 81 2.77 -8.59 6.37
N LYS A 82 4.05 -8.28 6.14
CA LYS A 82 4.73 -8.42 4.84
C LYS A 82 4.00 -7.67 3.71
N SER A 83 3.43 -6.50 4.01
CA SER A 83 2.65 -5.71 3.08
C SER A 83 2.71 -4.23 3.41
N PHE A 84 2.85 -3.36 2.41
CA PHE A 84 2.79 -1.91 2.57
C PHE A 84 1.44 -1.42 3.11
N LYS A 85 0.36 -2.17 2.90
CA LYS A 85 -0.97 -1.83 3.42
C LYS A 85 -1.02 -1.75 4.95
N ALA A 86 -0.06 -2.39 5.63
CA ALA A 86 0.12 -2.22 7.08
C ALA A 86 0.24 -0.76 7.49
N LEU A 87 0.86 0.09 6.67
CA LEU A 87 1.03 1.51 6.95
C LEU A 87 -0.32 2.24 6.91
N GLY A 88 -1.00 2.24 5.77
CA GLY A 88 -2.22 3.01 5.57
C GLY A 88 -3.41 2.51 6.40
N GLY A 89 -3.65 1.19 6.43
CA GLY A 89 -4.78 0.63 7.17
C GLY A 89 -4.67 0.85 8.68
N ALA A 90 -3.51 0.60 9.27
CA ALA A 90 -3.32 0.83 10.70
C ALA A 90 -3.29 2.32 11.04
N PHE A 91 -2.72 3.19 10.19
CA PHE A 91 -2.76 4.63 10.39
C PHE A 91 -4.19 5.19 10.37
N ALA A 92 -5.04 4.69 9.45
CA ALA A 92 -6.45 5.07 9.44
C ALA A 92 -7.15 4.67 10.75
N VAL A 93 -6.84 3.50 11.30
CA VAL A 93 -7.37 3.07 12.61
C VAL A 93 -6.91 4.01 13.72
N ASP A 94 -5.63 4.40 13.78
CA ASP A 94 -5.12 5.36 14.76
C ASP A 94 -5.90 6.70 14.69
N LYS A 95 -6.18 7.19 13.46
CA LYS A 95 -6.91 8.45 13.26
C LYS A 95 -8.39 8.36 13.62
N ILE A 96 -9.04 7.23 13.35
CA ILE A 96 -10.45 7.01 13.67
C ILE A 96 -10.63 6.83 15.18
N ALA A 97 -9.75 6.05 15.80
CA ALA A 97 -9.82 5.74 17.22
C ALA A 97 -9.66 6.99 18.10
N LYS A 98 -8.70 7.88 17.75
CA LYS A 98 -8.44 9.13 18.51
C LYS A 98 -8.40 8.91 20.04
N GLY A 99 -7.80 7.81 20.50
CA GLY A 99 -7.74 7.44 21.92
C GLY A 99 -9.00 6.80 22.53
N LYS A 100 -10.09 6.65 21.76
CA LYS A 100 -11.31 5.97 22.24
C LYS A 100 -11.03 4.49 22.50
N LYS A 101 -11.55 3.96 23.61
CA LYS A 101 -11.38 2.55 24.03
C LYS A 101 -12.61 1.69 23.76
N ASP A 102 -13.80 2.28 23.78
CA ASP A 102 -15.08 1.57 23.71
C ASP A 102 -15.68 1.57 22.29
N ILE A 103 -14.83 1.37 21.29
CA ILE A 103 -15.25 1.28 19.89
C ILE A 103 -14.84 -0.05 19.27
N ILE A 104 -15.61 -0.46 18.28
CA ILE A 104 -15.30 -1.63 17.45
C ILE A 104 -14.89 -1.12 16.08
N ILE A 105 -13.68 -1.46 15.66
CA ILE A 105 -13.24 -1.18 14.30
C ILE A 105 -13.83 -2.23 13.37
N SER A 106 -14.50 -1.80 12.30
CA SER A 106 -15.05 -2.71 11.31
C SER A 106 -14.68 -2.33 9.89
N SER A 107 -14.51 -3.33 9.02
CA SER A 107 -14.22 -3.14 7.60
C SER A 107 -14.71 -4.32 6.79
N ALA A 108 -15.26 -4.04 5.59
CA ALA A 108 -15.65 -5.08 4.63
C ALA A 108 -14.52 -5.22 3.58
N THR A 109 -13.66 -6.23 3.75
CA THR A 109 -12.49 -6.41 2.90
C THR A 109 -11.88 -7.79 3.08
N ALA A 110 -11.10 -8.25 2.09
CA ALA A 110 -10.30 -9.45 2.16
C ALA A 110 -8.80 -9.14 2.03
N GLY A 111 -7.96 -10.09 2.43
CA GLY A 111 -6.50 -10.02 2.21
C GLY A 111 -5.79 -8.94 3.02
N ASN A 112 -4.78 -8.33 2.43
CA ASN A 112 -3.83 -7.47 3.14
C ASN A 112 -4.43 -6.20 3.76
N HIS A 113 -5.54 -5.69 3.22
CA HIS A 113 -6.19 -4.53 3.82
C HIS A 113 -6.88 -4.90 5.13
N GLY A 114 -7.68 -5.97 5.13
CA GLY A 114 -8.33 -6.46 6.36
C GLY A 114 -7.31 -6.81 7.45
N ARG A 115 -6.22 -7.50 7.09
CA ARG A 115 -5.11 -7.79 8.02
C ARG A 115 -4.49 -6.53 8.60
N SER A 116 -4.34 -5.48 7.79
CA SER A 116 -3.80 -4.19 8.23
C SER A 116 -4.73 -3.48 9.22
N VAL A 117 -6.04 -3.46 8.95
CA VAL A 117 -7.05 -2.86 9.84
C VAL A 117 -7.11 -3.62 11.16
N ALA A 118 -7.15 -4.96 11.11
CA ALA A 118 -7.17 -5.80 12.32
C ALA A 118 -5.91 -5.60 13.17
N TRP A 119 -4.73 -5.55 12.54
CA TRP A 119 -3.49 -5.26 13.25
C TRP A 119 -3.48 -3.84 13.86
N GLY A 120 -4.00 -2.85 13.14
CA GLY A 120 -4.16 -1.49 13.67
C GLY A 120 -5.02 -1.46 14.93
N ALA A 121 -6.15 -2.15 14.93
CA ALA A 121 -7.04 -2.29 16.09
C ALA A 121 -6.34 -3.04 17.25
N GLN A 122 -5.65 -4.14 16.96
CA GLN A 122 -4.90 -4.93 17.95
C GLN A 122 -3.84 -4.08 18.66
N ARG A 123 -3.10 -3.23 17.92
CA ARG A 123 -2.09 -2.34 18.49
C ARG A 123 -2.66 -1.37 19.52
N LEU A 124 -3.92 -0.99 19.38
CA LEU A 124 -4.63 -0.06 20.25
C LEU A 124 -5.46 -0.78 21.34
N GLY A 125 -5.46 -2.11 21.36
CA GLY A 125 -6.29 -2.90 22.27
C GLY A 125 -7.79 -2.84 21.94
N LEU A 126 -8.15 -2.53 20.68
CA LEU A 126 -9.54 -2.39 20.25
C LEU A 126 -10.09 -3.69 19.66
N LYS A 127 -11.38 -3.91 19.84
CA LYS A 127 -12.10 -4.98 19.13
C LYS A 127 -12.17 -4.69 17.64
N CYS A 128 -12.09 -5.75 16.81
CA CYS A 128 -12.15 -5.61 15.36
C CYS A 128 -13.07 -6.68 14.74
N LYS A 129 -13.87 -6.27 13.74
CA LYS A 129 -14.69 -7.17 12.93
C LYS A 129 -14.35 -6.96 11.45
N ILE A 130 -13.86 -8.00 10.78
CA ILE A 130 -13.60 -7.98 9.34
C ILE A 130 -14.66 -8.81 8.63
N PHE A 131 -15.43 -8.17 7.76
CA PHE A 131 -16.44 -8.82 6.94
C PHE A 131 -15.81 -9.25 5.61
N ILE A 132 -15.92 -10.54 5.30
CA ILE A 132 -15.37 -11.12 4.05
C ILE A 132 -16.55 -11.75 3.29
N SER A 133 -16.62 -11.55 1.97
CA SER A 133 -17.65 -12.16 1.17
C SER A 133 -17.54 -13.69 1.22
N GLN A 134 -18.67 -14.38 1.23
CA GLN A 134 -18.73 -15.84 1.23
C GLN A 134 -18.00 -16.47 0.05
N TYR A 135 -18.04 -15.81 -1.10
CA TYR A 135 -17.34 -16.24 -2.31
C TYR A 135 -15.81 -16.29 -2.11
N VAL A 136 -15.23 -15.24 -1.56
CA VAL A 136 -13.79 -15.16 -1.27
C VAL A 136 -13.39 -16.19 -0.21
N ALA A 137 -14.18 -16.32 0.87
CA ALA A 137 -13.93 -17.28 1.93
C ALA A 137 -13.93 -18.74 1.43
N LYS A 138 -14.79 -19.09 0.46
CA LYS A 138 -14.81 -20.42 -0.17
C LYS A 138 -13.56 -20.69 -1.01
N ILE A 139 -13.03 -19.69 -1.71
CA ILE A 139 -11.80 -19.83 -2.52
C ILE A 139 -10.58 -20.00 -1.61
N GLU A 140 -10.46 -19.23 -0.55
CA GLU A 140 -9.33 -19.30 0.39
C GLU A 140 -9.27 -20.63 1.16
N LYS A 141 -10.41 -21.25 1.46
CA LYS A 141 -10.47 -22.59 2.08
C LYS A 141 -10.02 -23.73 1.17
N LYS A 142 -9.95 -23.49 -0.15
CA LYS A 142 -9.53 -24.50 -1.14
C LYS A 142 -8.03 -24.41 -1.49
N ARG A 143 -7.31 -23.46 -0.93
CA ARG A 143 -5.86 -23.27 -1.07
C ARG A 143 -5.13 -23.76 0.18
#